data_75b5770aa0224d1340a43c8c6d2c04d4
#
_entry.id   75b5770aa0224d1340a43c8c6d2c04d4
#
_cell.length_a   1.000
_cell.length_b   1.000
_cell.length_c   1.000
_cell.angle_alpha   90.00
_cell.angle_beta   90.00
_cell.angle_gamma   90.00
#
_symmetry.space_group_name_H-M   'P 1'
#
loop_
_entity.id
_entity.type
_entity.pdbx_description
1 polymer ?
#
loop_
_entity_poly.entity_id
_entity_poly.type
_entity_poly.pdbx_seq_one_letter_code
_entity_poly.pdbx_strand_id
1 'polypeptide(L)'
;MAINANPDEYKSVIGLDSIYVAEVTLDSSTAYTAGTPESLAPAAEISMKPVSSQDTQYADNQSYDVFASEAETDMEITLTGVPSEMLAKILGSVFNAASGRVYDNAGTPPWMALGFRAMKSNGKYRYMWLQKVQFSPPEEGAVTKADKATPKTIKLICKAIKTTYKWNLGSVTDSIKRVYGDEDTDSFSATGWFSQVQVPGTTPPDALELSSSDPIDGASSVAVDKTITLTFNNALQADAINNVVLSKADGTLAVCTNSLDVTKKIMTVNPDANMTASTVYIVAIGVIDIYGQDLQAVVNFTTA
;
A
#
# COMPACT_ATOMS: atom_id res chain seq x y z
N MET A 1 2.46 34.81 2.16
CA MET A 1 3.18 33.60 1.68
C MET A 1 3.28 33.74 0.16
N ALA A 2 4.45 33.87 -0.42
CA ALA A 2 4.58 33.90 -1.87
C ALA A 2 4.21 32.50 -2.39
N ILE A 3 3.29 32.43 -3.34
CA ILE A 3 2.98 31.19 -4.05
C ILE A 3 4.26 30.84 -4.81
N ASN A 4 4.89 29.75 -4.44
CA ASN A 4 6.06 29.25 -5.14
C ASN A 4 5.58 28.79 -6.51
N ALA A 5 5.91 29.55 -7.54
CA ALA A 5 5.43 29.30 -8.90
C ALA A 5 6.26 28.19 -9.57
N ASN A 6 6.26 26.99 -9.00
CA ASN A 6 6.74 25.84 -9.74
C ASN A 6 5.63 25.43 -10.75
N PRO A 7 5.83 25.65 -12.07
CA PRO A 7 4.80 25.35 -13.07
C PRO A 7 4.36 23.89 -13.10
N ASP A 8 5.16 22.97 -12.53
CA ASP A 8 4.88 21.55 -12.48
C ASP A 8 3.84 21.18 -11.41
N GLU A 9 3.63 22.03 -10.41
CA GLU A 9 2.59 21.83 -9.39
C GLU A 9 1.16 22.05 -9.93
N TYR A 10 1.01 22.85 -11.00
CA TYR A 10 -0.29 23.25 -11.59
C TYR A 10 -0.71 22.36 -12.76
N LYS A 11 -0.51 21.06 -12.66
CA LYS A 11 -0.87 20.12 -13.75
C LYS A 11 -2.21 19.46 -13.50
N SER A 12 -2.98 19.29 -14.58
CA SER A 12 -4.27 18.62 -14.54
C SER A 12 -4.11 17.13 -14.28
N VAL A 13 -5.03 16.55 -13.53
CA VAL A 13 -5.16 15.11 -13.37
C VAL A 13 -5.73 14.52 -14.66
N ILE A 14 -5.09 13.48 -15.20
CA ILE A 14 -5.43 12.85 -16.48
C ILE A 14 -5.62 11.35 -16.39
N GLY A 15 -5.30 10.71 -15.27
CA GLY A 15 -5.39 9.27 -15.07
C GLY A 15 -5.67 8.88 -13.64
N LEU A 16 -6.07 7.64 -13.45
CA LEU A 16 -6.35 7.02 -12.17
C LEU A 16 -5.82 5.59 -12.21
N ASP A 17 -5.11 5.18 -11.18
CA ASP A 17 -4.71 3.80 -11.00
C ASP A 17 -4.53 3.44 -9.51
N SER A 18 -4.15 2.18 -9.27
CA SER A 18 -3.69 1.70 -7.96
C SER A 18 -4.71 1.97 -6.85
N ILE A 19 -5.93 1.42 -6.97
CA ILE A 19 -6.93 1.50 -5.91
C ILE A 19 -6.71 0.37 -4.90
N TYR A 20 -6.59 0.76 -3.63
CA TYR A 20 -6.40 -0.10 -2.48
C TYR A 20 -7.46 0.13 -1.41
N VAL A 21 -7.80 -0.92 -0.68
CA VAL A 21 -8.66 -0.85 0.50
C VAL A 21 -7.96 -1.53 1.67
N ALA A 22 -8.26 -1.05 2.88
CA ALA A 22 -7.82 -1.68 4.13
C ALA A 22 -8.95 -1.59 5.14
N GLU A 23 -9.22 -2.66 5.89
CA GLU A 23 -10.23 -2.64 6.92
C GLU A 23 -9.81 -1.73 8.09
N VAL A 24 -10.69 -0.84 8.54
CA VAL A 24 -10.48 -0.04 9.74
C VAL A 24 -10.91 -0.86 10.94
N THR A 25 -9.95 -1.48 11.61
CA THR A 25 -10.21 -2.39 12.74
C THR A 25 -10.51 -1.65 14.04
N LEU A 26 -10.08 -0.41 14.16
CA LEU A 26 -10.35 0.44 15.33
C LEU A 26 -10.38 1.91 14.90
N ASP A 27 -11.45 2.63 15.30
CA ASP A 27 -11.54 4.10 15.22
C ASP A 27 -12.30 4.60 16.44
N SER A 28 -11.57 4.98 17.48
CA SER A 28 -12.07 5.47 18.76
C SER A 28 -11.49 6.85 19.09
N SER A 29 -11.89 7.43 20.21
CA SER A 29 -11.29 8.68 20.71
C SER A 29 -9.82 8.53 21.12
N THR A 30 -9.32 7.31 21.33
CA THR A 30 -7.98 7.03 21.84
C THR A 30 -7.03 6.41 20.83
N ALA A 31 -7.56 5.77 19.78
CA ALA A 31 -6.72 5.12 18.76
C ALA A 31 -7.46 4.96 17.43
N TYR A 32 -6.66 4.93 16.37
CA TYR A 32 -7.05 4.53 15.01
C TYR A 32 -6.11 3.44 14.52
N THR A 33 -6.67 2.35 13.99
CA THR A 33 -5.91 1.24 13.41
C THR A 33 -6.59 0.76 12.14
N ALA A 34 -5.81 0.61 11.09
CA ALA A 34 -6.23 -0.01 9.84
C ALA A 34 -5.38 -1.25 9.57
N GLY A 35 -5.96 -2.22 8.89
CA GLY A 35 -5.28 -3.43 8.44
C GLY A 35 -4.33 -3.17 7.27
N THR A 36 -3.74 -4.26 6.75
CA THR A 36 -2.87 -4.20 5.57
C THR A 36 -3.69 -3.83 4.33
N PRO A 37 -3.23 -2.88 3.51
CA PRO A 37 -3.87 -2.57 2.25
C PRO A 37 -3.88 -3.74 1.27
N GLU A 38 -5.01 -3.92 0.60
CA GLU A 38 -5.20 -4.89 -0.47
C GLU A 38 -5.69 -4.18 -1.73
N SER A 39 -5.23 -4.63 -2.90
CA SER A 39 -5.70 -4.08 -4.17
C SER A 39 -7.17 -4.39 -4.38
N LEU A 40 -7.98 -3.37 -4.64
CA LEU A 40 -9.43 -3.54 -4.85
C LEU A 40 -9.74 -4.11 -6.24
N ALA A 41 -9.38 -3.39 -7.27
CA ALA A 41 -9.53 -3.76 -8.69
C ALA A 41 -8.95 -2.67 -9.58
N PRO A 42 -8.70 -2.95 -10.89
CA PRO A 42 -8.41 -1.90 -11.87
C PRO A 42 -9.60 -0.95 -12.01
N ALA A 43 -9.34 0.35 -11.86
CA ALA A 43 -10.35 1.40 -11.91
C ALA A 43 -10.37 2.13 -13.25
N ALA A 44 -11.58 2.50 -13.67
CA ALA A 44 -11.79 3.37 -14.81
C ALA A 44 -12.03 4.83 -14.38
N GLU A 45 -12.72 5.04 -13.27
CA GLU A 45 -13.11 6.36 -12.80
C GLU A 45 -13.35 6.38 -11.29
N ILE A 46 -13.04 7.51 -10.66
CA ILE A 46 -13.45 7.84 -9.29
C ILE A 46 -14.02 9.25 -9.27
N SER A 47 -15.20 9.39 -8.68
CA SER A 47 -15.85 10.68 -8.44
C SER A 47 -16.00 10.91 -6.95
N MET A 48 -15.64 12.09 -6.49
CA MET A 48 -15.76 12.50 -5.08
C MET A 48 -16.56 13.79 -4.99
N LYS A 49 -17.67 13.75 -4.30
CA LYS A 49 -18.59 14.88 -4.14
C LYS A 49 -18.75 15.23 -2.65
N PRO A 50 -17.98 16.22 -2.14
CA PRO A 50 -18.17 16.68 -0.78
C PRO A 50 -19.59 17.23 -0.57
N VAL A 51 -20.24 16.77 0.49
CA VAL A 51 -21.53 17.31 0.94
C VAL A 51 -21.22 18.43 1.93
N SER A 52 -21.43 19.67 1.51
CA SER A 52 -21.24 20.86 2.34
C SER A 52 -22.56 21.61 2.46
N SER A 53 -22.83 22.13 3.66
CA SER A 53 -23.91 23.08 3.90
C SER A 53 -23.30 24.43 4.24
N GLN A 54 -23.92 25.48 3.73
CA GLN A 54 -23.64 26.86 4.12
C GLN A 54 -24.94 27.48 4.60
N ASP A 55 -24.92 27.99 5.80
CA ASP A 55 -26.05 28.69 6.39
C ASP A 55 -25.63 30.12 6.71
N THR A 56 -26.45 31.10 6.31
CA THR A 56 -26.17 32.51 6.50
C THR A 56 -27.04 33.09 7.62
N GLN A 57 -26.39 33.55 8.65
CA GLN A 57 -27.08 34.29 9.71
C GLN A 57 -27.24 35.75 9.30
N TYR A 58 -28.46 36.25 9.46
CA TYR A 58 -28.79 37.65 9.22
C TYR A 58 -29.03 38.39 10.55
N ALA A 59 -28.45 39.59 10.66
CA ALA A 59 -28.71 40.52 11.74
C ALA A 59 -28.80 41.95 11.14
N ASP A 60 -29.74 42.78 11.68
CA ASP A 60 -29.96 44.15 11.23
C ASP A 60 -30.18 44.31 9.71
N ASN A 61 -30.92 43.36 9.09
CA ASN A 61 -31.21 43.29 7.67
C ASN A 61 -29.97 43.12 6.77
N GLN A 62 -28.84 42.63 7.33
CA GLN A 62 -27.59 42.34 6.59
C GLN A 62 -27.13 40.93 6.92
N SER A 63 -26.40 40.31 6.01
CA SER A 63 -25.69 39.06 6.29
C SER A 63 -24.62 39.35 7.33
N TYR A 64 -24.73 38.68 8.48
CA TYR A 64 -23.85 38.87 9.63
C TYR A 64 -22.74 37.82 9.70
N ASP A 65 -23.09 36.57 9.47
CA ASP A 65 -22.14 35.45 9.52
C ASP A 65 -22.54 34.33 8.57
N VAL A 66 -21.57 33.52 8.13
CA VAL A 66 -21.78 32.37 7.25
C VAL A 66 -21.15 31.13 7.90
N PHE A 67 -21.99 30.19 8.31
CA PHE A 67 -21.57 28.91 8.84
C PHE A 67 -21.41 27.90 7.70
N ALA A 68 -20.19 27.48 7.43
CA ALA A 68 -19.90 26.41 6.48
C ALA A 68 -19.55 25.12 7.24
N SER A 69 -20.20 24.04 6.91
CA SER A 69 -19.84 22.72 7.43
C SER A 69 -19.68 21.72 6.29
N GLU A 70 -18.65 20.92 6.34
CA GLU A 70 -18.46 19.76 5.45
C GLU A 70 -18.77 18.50 6.27
N ALA A 71 -19.82 17.76 5.90
CA ALA A 71 -20.20 16.54 6.57
C ALA A 71 -19.48 15.31 5.98
N GLU A 72 -20.08 14.69 5.01
CA GLU A 72 -19.59 13.48 4.34
C GLU A 72 -19.05 13.81 2.94
N THR A 73 -18.42 12.84 2.30
CA THR A 73 -18.10 12.89 0.87
C THR A 73 -18.74 11.69 0.21
N ASP A 74 -19.70 11.93 -0.68
CA ASP A 74 -20.25 10.88 -1.53
C ASP A 74 -19.23 10.51 -2.61
N MET A 75 -19.09 9.21 -2.87
CA MET A 75 -18.12 8.70 -3.82
C MET A 75 -18.74 7.64 -4.72
N GLU A 76 -18.35 7.68 -5.99
CA GLU A 76 -18.66 6.66 -6.97
C GLU A 76 -17.37 6.19 -7.61
N ILE A 77 -17.14 4.87 -7.64
CA ILE A 77 -15.97 4.24 -8.19
C ILE A 77 -16.42 3.27 -9.29
N THR A 78 -15.96 3.50 -10.51
CA THR A 78 -16.23 2.61 -11.64
C THR A 78 -15.04 1.68 -11.85
N LEU A 79 -15.26 0.37 -11.72
CA LEU A 79 -14.26 -0.68 -11.80
C LEU A 79 -14.53 -1.62 -12.98
N THR A 80 -13.49 -2.22 -13.53
CA THR A 80 -13.62 -3.22 -14.61
C THR A 80 -14.23 -4.54 -14.14
N GLY A 81 -13.97 -4.89 -12.88
CA GLY A 81 -14.51 -6.07 -12.19
C GLY A 81 -13.90 -6.17 -10.80
N VAL A 82 -14.60 -6.79 -9.86
CA VAL A 82 -14.14 -7.01 -8.49
C VAL A 82 -14.22 -8.49 -8.18
N PRO A 83 -13.17 -9.13 -7.63
CA PRO A 83 -13.25 -10.51 -7.16
C PRO A 83 -14.34 -10.67 -6.10
N SER A 84 -15.07 -11.81 -6.16
CA SER A 84 -16.18 -12.07 -5.22
C SER A 84 -15.74 -12.05 -3.75
N GLU A 85 -14.53 -12.50 -3.46
CA GLU A 85 -13.93 -12.43 -2.12
C GLU A 85 -13.77 -10.98 -1.64
N MET A 86 -13.22 -10.12 -2.50
CA MET A 86 -13.02 -8.70 -2.18
C MET A 86 -14.37 -7.97 -2.03
N LEU A 87 -15.34 -8.30 -2.91
CA LEU A 87 -16.68 -7.75 -2.82
C LEU A 87 -17.37 -8.14 -1.49
N ALA A 88 -17.27 -9.42 -1.10
CA ALA A 88 -17.77 -9.89 0.19
C ALA A 88 -17.12 -9.15 1.36
N LYS A 89 -15.81 -8.95 1.31
CA LYS A 89 -15.04 -8.25 2.34
C LYS A 89 -15.52 -6.80 2.54
N ILE A 90 -15.66 -6.02 1.47
CA ILE A 90 -16.06 -4.60 1.57
C ILE A 90 -17.54 -4.42 1.89
N LEU A 91 -18.39 -5.42 1.63
CA LEU A 91 -19.83 -5.39 1.91
C LEU A 91 -20.20 -6.10 3.23
N GLY A 92 -19.25 -6.77 3.89
CA GLY A 92 -19.51 -7.50 5.13
C GLY A 92 -20.25 -8.82 4.92
N SER A 93 -20.26 -9.37 3.71
CA SER A 93 -20.78 -10.69 3.39
C SER A 93 -19.75 -11.79 3.73
N VAL A 94 -20.20 -13.05 3.84
CA VAL A 94 -19.33 -14.17 4.19
C VAL A 94 -18.81 -14.86 2.92
N PHE A 95 -17.49 -14.84 2.74
CA PHE A 95 -16.83 -15.65 1.70
C PHE A 95 -16.38 -17.00 2.27
N ASN A 96 -16.78 -18.09 1.63
CA ASN A 96 -16.34 -19.44 1.96
C ASN A 96 -15.23 -19.87 0.99
N ALA A 97 -13.99 -19.80 1.45
CA ALA A 97 -12.81 -20.11 0.64
C ALA A 97 -12.79 -21.59 0.14
N ALA A 98 -13.34 -22.53 0.91
CA ALA A 98 -13.36 -23.94 0.51
C ALA A 98 -14.29 -24.23 -0.67
N SER A 99 -15.35 -23.42 -0.85
CA SER A 99 -16.33 -23.58 -1.94
C SER A 99 -16.29 -22.46 -2.98
N GLY A 100 -15.52 -21.38 -2.73
CA GLY A 100 -15.47 -20.18 -3.58
C GLY A 100 -16.79 -19.41 -3.64
N ARG A 101 -17.68 -19.57 -2.63
CA ARG A 101 -19.03 -18.99 -2.62
C ARG A 101 -19.12 -17.82 -1.65
N VAL A 102 -19.88 -16.81 -2.04
CA VAL A 102 -20.30 -15.73 -1.15
C VAL A 102 -21.70 -16.02 -0.63
N TYR A 103 -21.89 -15.87 0.67
CA TYR A 103 -23.19 -15.88 1.32
C TYR A 103 -23.55 -14.46 1.66
N ASP A 104 -24.51 -13.90 0.91
CA ASP A 104 -25.04 -12.57 1.19
C ASP A 104 -25.95 -12.67 2.42
N ASN A 105 -25.46 -12.08 3.49
CA ASN A 105 -26.18 -11.95 4.74
C ASN A 105 -26.47 -10.47 4.98
N ALA A 106 -27.46 -10.15 5.77
CA ALA A 106 -27.79 -8.77 6.13
C ALA A 106 -26.72 -8.11 7.04
N GLY A 107 -25.45 -8.36 6.76
CA GLY A 107 -24.32 -7.80 7.47
C GLY A 107 -24.20 -6.28 7.27
N THR A 108 -23.62 -5.61 8.25
CA THR A 108 -23.27 -4.19 8.10
C THR A 108 -21.90 -4.11 7.40
N PRO A 109 -21.78 -3.38 6.28
CA PRO A 109 -20.49 -3.19 5.65
C PRO A 109 -19.46 -2.62 6.64
N PRO A 110 -18.24 -3.17 6.69
CA PRO A 110 -17.20 -2.69 7.58
C PRO A 110 -16.71 -1.29 7.17
N TRP A 111 -16.11 -0.60 8.12
CA TRP A 111 -15.38 0.61 7.79
C TRP A 111 -14.06 0.25 7.09
N MET A 112 -13.79 0.92 5.98
CA MET A 112 -12.59 0.73 5.19
C MET A 112 -11.81 2.03 5.08
N ALA A 113 -10.49 1.96 4.97
CA ALA A 113 -9.68 3.03 4.39
C ALA A 113 -9.56 2.77 2.88
N LEU A 114 -9.64 3.82 2.06
CA LEU A 114 -9.58 3.75 0.60
C LEU A 114 -8.41 4.58 0.10
N GLY A 115 -7.45 3.94 -0.57
CA GLY A 115 -6.27 4.57 -1.15
C GLY A 115 -6.29 4.51 -2.67
N PHE A 116 -5.81 5.55 -3.33
CA PHE A 116 -5.60 5.57 -4.78
C PHE A 116 -4.58 6.64 -5.17
N ARG A 117 -4.10 6.58 -6.40
CA ARG A 117 -3.31 7.66 -6.97
C ARG A 117 -3.88 8.13 -8.30
N ALA A 118 -3.64 9.39 -8.59
CA ALA A 118 -4.11 10.05 -9.79
C ALA A 118 -2.94 10.68 -10.55
N MET A 119 -2.73 10.27 -11.81
CA MET A 119 -1.66 10.76 -12.65
C MET A 119 -1.95 12.17 -13.14
N LYS A 120 -0.95 13.04 -13.07
CA LYS A 120 -0.97 14.40 -13.62
C LYS A 120 -0.40 14.43 -15.03
N SER A 121 -0.68 15.51 -15.76
CA SER A 121 -0.23 15.68 -17.16
C SER A 121 1.30 15.79 -17.33
N ASN A 122 2.07 15.94 -16.24
CA ASN A 122 3.53 15.90 -16.24
C ASN A 122 4.10 14.50 -15.93
N GLY A 123 3.25 13.46 -15.83
CA GLY A 123 3.66 12.09 -15.52
C GLY A 123 3.86 11.79 -14.03
N LYS A 124 3.76 12.80 -13.17
CA LYS A 124 3.81 12.64 -11.71
C LYS A 124 2.43 12.33 -11.15
N TYR A 125 2.37 11.90 -9.88
CA TYR A 125 1.14 11.44 -9.26
C TYR A 125 0.73 12.29 -8.05
N ARG A 126 -0.59 12.36 -7.84
CA ARG A 126 -1.22 12.70 -6.57
C ARG A 126 -1.65 11.43 -5.89
N TYR A 127 -1.21 11.22 -4.68
CA TYR A 127 -1.56 10.07 -3.83
C TYR A 127 -2.59 10.47 -2.79
N MET A 128 -3.53 9.59 -2.48
CA MET A 128 -4.59 9.88 -1.52
C MET A 128 -4.97 8.63 -0.71
N TRP A 129 -5.26 8.85 0.58
CA TRP A 129 -5.96 7.92 1.45
C TRP A 129 -7.16 8.62 2.09
N LEU A 130 -8.35 8.02 1.98
CA LEU A 130 -9.53 8.36 2.77
C LEU A 130 -9.57 7.38 3.95
N GLN A 131 -9.71 7.93 5.16
CA GLN A 131 -9.45 7.16 6.38
C GLN A 131 -10.65 6.33 6.85
N LYS A 132 -11.87 6.74 6.51
CA LYS A 132 -13.07 6.08 6.99
C LYS A 132 -14.16 6.13 5.93
N VAL A 133 -14.30 5.03 5.21
CA VAL A 133 -15.20 4.86 4.06
C VAL A 133 -16.09 3.65 4.33
N GLN A 134 -17.37 3.74 3.99
CA GLN A 134 -18.29 2.61 4.02
C GLN A 134 -18.91 2.42 2.64
N PHE A 135 -18.84 1.21 2.13
CA PHE A 135 -19.39 0.83 0.84
C PHE A 135 -20.86 0.47 0.95
N SER A 136 -21.61 0.75 -0.12
CA SER A 136 -23.00 0.29 -0.29
C SER A 136 -23.05 -0.83 -1.33
N PRO A 137 -24.01 -1.77 -1.23
CA PRO A 137 -24.19 -2.78 -2.26
C PRO A 137 -24.32 -2.16 -3.64
N PRO A 138 -23.57 -2.65 -4.65
CA PRO A 138 -23.66 -2.16 -6.02
C PRO A 138 -24.95 -2.60 -6.70
N GLU A 139 -25.37 -1.87 -7.74
CA GLU A 139 -26.35 -2.40 -8.68
C GLU A 139 -25.73 -3.54 -9.49
N GLU A 140 -26.34 -4.68 -9.45
CA GLU A 140 -25.94 -5.85 -10.25
C GLU A 140 -26.80 -5.97 -11.50
N GLY A 141 -26.18 -6.34 -12.60
CA GLY A 141 -26.90 -6.57 -13.84
C GLY A 141 -26.03 -7.29 -14.86
N ALA A 142 -26.66 -8.14 -15.66
CA ALA A 142 -26.03 -8.85 -16.76
C ALA A 142 -26.75 -8.55 -18.07
N VAL A 143 -26.00 -8.54 -19.16
CA VAL A 143 -26.54 -8.40 -20.51
C VAL A 143 -26.12 -9.60 -21.36
N THR A 144 -26.99 -10.06 -22.24
CA THR A 144 -26.68 -11.12 -23.17
C THR A 144 -25.60 -10.68 -24.15
N LYS A 145 -24.64 -11.55 -24.43
CA LYS A 145 -23.62 -11.34 -25.44
C LYS A 145 -24.29 -11.22 -26.81
N ALA A 146 -24.12 -10.09 -27.46
CA ALA A 146 -24.48 -9.86 -28.87
C ALA A 146 -23.24 -10.06 -29.76
N ASP A 147 -23.33 -9.75 -31.04
CA ASP A 147 -22.24 -9.86 -32.02
C ASP A 147 -20.97 -9.08 -31.59
N LYS A 148 -21.15 -8.00 -30.81
CA LYS A 148 -20.06 -7.26 -30.16
C LYS A 148 -20.15 -7.42 -28.65
N ALA A 149 -19.05 -7.83 -28.02
CA ALA A 149 -18.95 -7.84 -26.56
C ALA A 149 -18.94 -6.39 -26.04
N THR A 150 -19.90 -6.03 -25.20
CA THR A 150 -19.91 -4.76 -24.48
C THR A 150 -19.53 -5.05 -23.03
N PRO A 151 -18.28 -4.71 -22.61
CA PRO A 151 -17.87 -4.89 -21.22
C PRO A 151 -18.78 -4.10 -20.29
N LYS A 152 -19.25 -4.73 -19.22
CA LYS A 152 -19.99 -4.05 -18.17
C LYS A 152 -19.06 -3.77 -16.99
N THR A 153 -18.99 -2.52 -16.58
CA THR A 153 -18.27 -2.08 -15.39
C THR A 153 -19.14 -2.23 -14.15
N ILE A 154 -18.51 -2.37 -13.00
CA ILE A 154 -19.17 -2.35 -11.70
C ILE A 154 -19.01 -0.96 -11.10
N LYS A 155 -20.13 -0.40 -10.63
CA LYS A 155 -20.14 0.87 -9.89
C LYS A 155 -20.28 0.60 -8.41
N LEU A 156 -19.26 0.97 -7.64
CA LEU A 156 -19.31 0.96 -6.19
C LEU A 156 -19.64 2.37 -5.68
N ILE A 157 -20.66 2.46 -4.86
CA ILE A 157 -21.02 3.69 -4.16
C ILE A 157 -20.50 3.57 -2.74
N CYS A 158 -19.88 4.63 -2.24
CA CYS A 158 -19.43 4.68 -0.86
C CYS A 158 -19.46 6.10 -0.31
N LYS A 159 -19.42 6.20 1.01
CA LYS A 159 -19.38 7.46 1.74
C LYS A 159 -18.14 7.53 2.60
N ALA A 160 -17.44 8.65 2.54
CA ALA A 160 -16.29 8.94 3.40
C ALA A 160 -16.66 9.98 4.45
N ILE A 161 -16.33 9.68 5.72
CA ILE A 161 -16.51 10.59 6.84
C ILE A 161 -15.19 10.84 7.57
N LYS A 162 -15.16 11.81 8.47
CA LYS A 162 -14.02 12.04 9.36
C LYS A 162 -13.85 10.89 10.34
N THR A 163 -12.60 10.63 10.73
CA THR A 163 -12.28 9.68 11.82
C THR A 163 -12.86 10.14 13.16
N THR A 164 -13.10 9.20 14.07
CA THR A 164 -13.43 9.51 15.48
C THR A 164 -12.16 9.94 16.21
N TYR A 165 -11.02 9.29 15.87
CA TYR A 165 -9.72 9.66 16.40
C TYR A 165 -9.30 11.06 15.92
N LYS A 166 -8.70 11.82 16.83
CA LYS A 166 -8.16 13.16 16.56
C LYS A 166 -6.65 13.12 16.49
N TRP A 167 -6.10 13.62 15.41
CA TRP A 167 -4.69 13.66 15.12
C TRP A 167 -4.08 14.99 15.53
N ASN A 168 -2.85 14.97 16.03
CA ASN A 168 -2.05 16.19 16.17
C ASN A 168 -1.52 16.58 14.77
N LEU A 169 -2.04 17.68 14.25
CA LEU A 169 -1.70 18.22 12.92
C LEU A 169 -0.69 19.39 13.02
N GLY A 170 0.06 19.44 14.10
CA GLY A 170 1.02 20.51 14.39
C GLY A 170 0.39 21.66 15.18
N SER A 171 -0.43 22.47 14.56
CA SER A 171 -1.08 23.63 15.22
C SER A 171 -2.43 23.33 15.84
N VAL A 172 -3.09 22.24 15.44
CA VAL A 172 -4.42 21.83 15.90
C VAL A 172 -4.51 20.32 16.11
N THR A 173 -5.41 19.91 16.99
CA THR A 173 -5.78 18.47 17.13
C THR A 173 -7.18 18.31 16.60
N ASP A 174 -7.34 17.59 15.48
CA ASP A 174 -8.64 17.39 14.84
C ASP A 174 -8.75 16.03 14.15
N SER A 175 -9.99 15.63 13.86
CA SER A 175 -10.34 14.49 13.05
C SER A 175 -10.05 14.77 11.58
N ILE A 176 -9.61 13.74 10.84
CA ILE A 176 -9.33 13.86 9.42
C ILE A 176 -10.25 12.98 8.59
N LYS A 177 -10.51 13.37 7.36
CA LYS A 177 -11.22 12.58 6.36
C LYS A 177 -10.23 11.91 5.39
N ARG A 178 -9.18 12.64 5.01
CA ARG A 178 -8.19 12.19 4.02
C ARG A 178 -6.80 12.71 4.32
N VAL A 179 -5.81 11.95 3.85
CA VAL A 179 -4.41 12.35 3.72
C VAL A 179 -4.05 12.29 2.24
N TYR A 180 -3.41 13.29 1.70
CA TYR A 180 -2.94 13.28 0.31
C TYR A 180 -1.63 14.04 0.17
N GLY A 181 -0.89 13.73 -0.89
CA GLY A 181 0.34 14.41 -1.25
C GLY A 181 0.63 14.29 -2.74
N ASP A 182 1.45 15.18 -3.23
CA ASP A 182 1.83 15.31 -4.63
C ASP A 182 3.34 15.05 -4.80
N GLU A 183 3.72 14.24 -5.77
CA GLU A 183 5.14 13.99 -6.13
C GLU A 183 5.87 15.23 -6.64
N ASP A 184 5.15 16.30 -6.92
CA ASP A 184 5.74 17.60 -7.30
C ASP A 184 6.30 18.35 -6.08
N THR A 185 5.95 17.94 -4.88
CA THR A 185 6.38 18.56 -3.63
C THR A 185 7.67 17.88 -3.15
N ASP A 186 8.75 18.63 -3.02
CA ASP A 186 10.09 18.12 -2.69
C ASP A 186 10.15 17.30 -1.38
N SER A 187 9.28 17.60 -0.43
CA SER A 187 9.20 16.87 0.85
C SER A 187 8.33 15.64 0.83
N PHE A 188 7.63 15.35 -0.28
CA PHE A 188 6.74 14.20 -0.40
C PHE A 188 7.52 12.98 -0.87
N SER A 189 7.28 11.83 -0.21
CA SER A 189 7.76 10.52 -0.65
C SER A 189 6.59 9.57 -0.88
N ALA A 190 6.55 8.96 -2.05
CA ALA A 190 5.58 7.94 -2.42
C ALA A 190 5.96 6.54 -1.93
N THR A 191 7.18 6.38 -1.41
CA THR A 191 7.72 5.08 -0.98
C THR A 191 6.83 4.46 0.09
N GLY A 192 6.39 3.23 -0.13
CA GLY A 192 5.53 2.52 0.80
C GLY A 192 4.11 3.09 0.96
N TRP A 193 3.67 4.01 0.08
CA TRP A 193 2.37 4.68 0.23
C TRP A 193 1.19 3.72 0.33
N PHE A 194 1.22 2.62 -0.43
CA PHE A 194 0.17 1.60 -0.42
C PHE A 194 0.53 0.33 0.39
N SER A 195 1.68 0.31 1.05
CA SER A 195 2.04 -0.80 1.95
C SER A 195 1.35 -0.70 3.31
N GLN A 196 0.95 0.51 3.68
CA GLN A 196 0.17 0.81 4.88
C GLN A 196 -0.76 2.00 4.63
N VAL A 197 -1.83 2.11 5.42
CA VAL A 197 -2.70 3.29 5.39
C VAL A 197 -1.93 4.49 5.93
N GLN A 198 -1.82 5.54 5.12
CA GLN A 198 -1.10 6.75 5.52
C GLN A 198 -1.96 7.60 6.44
N VAL A 199 -1.42 7.94 7.59
CA VAL A 199 -2.06 8.79 8.60
C VAL A 199 -1.13 9.95 8.97
N PRO A 200 -1.60 11.02 9.61
CA PRO A 200 -0.71 12.08 10.09
C PRO A 200 0.39 11.53 10.99
N GLY A 201 1.64 11.87 10.70
CA GLY A 201 2.81 11.37 11.41
C GLY A 201 3.39 10.07 10.87
N THR A 202 2.80 9.45 9.83
CA THR A 202 3.45 8.35 9.13
C THR A 202 4.71 8.86 8.45
N THR A 203 5.85 8.25 8.79
CA THR A 203 7.12 8.53 8.13
C THR A 203 7.33 7.51 6.99
N PRO A 204 7.95 7.93 5.87
CA PRO A 204 8.40 6.97 4.86
C PRO A 204 9.32 5.92 5.52
N PRO A 205 9.30 4.67 5.05
CA PRO A 205 10.25 3.67 5.52
C PRO A 205 11.68 4.08 5.14
N ASP A 206 12.63 3.72 6.00
CA ASP A 206 14.05 3.87 5.69
C ASP A 206 14.41 3.08 4.42
N ALA A 207 15.44 3.53 3.71
CA ALA A 207 15.95 2.80 2.55
C ALA A 207 16.27 1.35 2.93
N LEU A 208 15.97 0.40 2.03
CA LEU A 208 16.29 -1.00 2.27
C LEU A 208 17.81 -1.20 2.28
N GLU A 209 18.33 -1.79 3.36
CA GLU A 209 19.74 -2.06 3.55
C GLU A 209 19.97 -3.46 4.10
N LEU A 210 21.10 -4.08 3.70
CA LEU A 210 21.65 -5.25 4.35
C LEU A 210 22.38 -4.78 5.64
N SER A 211 21.72 -4.96 6.78
CA SER A 211 22.24 -4.51 8.08
C SER A 211 23.45 -5.32 8.55
N SER A 212 23.44 -6.63 8.25
CA SER A 212 24.56 -7.53 8.58
C SER A 212 24.49 -8.84 7.80
N SER A 213 25.62 -9.53 7.70
CA SER A 213 25.70 -10.89 7.17
C SER A 213 26.60 -11.76 8.06
N ASP A 214 26.30 -13.05 8.10
CA ASP A 214 27.17 -14.07 8.69
C ASP A 214 27.27 -15.27 7.71
N PRO A 215 28.41 -15.49 7.05
CA PRO A 215 29.69 -14.79 7.22
C PRO A 215 29.63 -13.30 6.82
N ILE A 216 30.46 -12.48 7.44
CA ILE A 216 30.62 -11.07 7.04
C ILE A 216 31.34 -10.99 5.68
N ASP A 217 31.11 -9.89 4.95
CA ASP A 217 31.81 -9.66 3.69
C ASP A 217 33.34 -9.67 3.90
N GLY A 218 34.05 -10.40 3.02
CA GLY A 218 35.50 -10.61 3.11
C GLY A 218 35.95 -11.65 4.14
N ALA A 219 35.05 -12.37 4.80
CA ALA A 219 35.42 -13.40 5.79
C ALA A 219 36.30 -14.49 5.17
N SER A 220 37.26 -14.98 5.92
CA SER A 220 38.14 -16.11 5.57
C SER A 220 38.00 -17.26 6.56
N SER A 221 38.40 -18.45 6.14
CA SER A 221 38.33 -19.67 6.97
C SER A 221 36.91 -19.99 7.48
N VAL A 222 35.91 -19.73 6.62
CA VAL A 222 34.51 -20.08 6.89
C VAL A 222 34.33 -21.59 6.80
N ALA A 223 33.65 -22.20 7.77
CA ALA A 223 33.37 -23.63 7.73
C ALA A 223 32.61 -24.04 6.48
N VAL A 224 32.96 -25.17 5.90
CA VAL A 224 32.35 -25.65 4.62
C VAL A 224 30.86 -26.01 4.76
N ASP A 225 30.37 -26.26 5.97
CA ASP A 225 28.98 -26.56 6.31
C ASP A 225 28.22 -25.32 6.83
N LYS A 226 28.82 -24.13 6.73
CA LYS A 226 28.25 -22.90 7.27
C LYS A 226 26.94 -22.53 6.56
N THR A 227 25.90 -22.36 7.33
CA THR A 227 24.67 -21.69 6.92
C THR A 227 24.88 -20.17 6.91
N ILE A 228 24.46 -19.50 5.86
CA ILE A 228 24.62 -18.06 5.67
C ILE A 228 23.37 -17.35 6.17
N THR A 229 23.56 -16.30 6.95
CA THR A 229 22.46 -15.46 7.47
C THR A 229 22.62 -14.03 6.98
N LEU A 230 21.56 -13.48 6.39
CA LEU A 230 21.50 -12.09 5.93
C LEU A 230 20.41 -11.35 6.72
N THR A 231 20.76 -10.26 7.36
CA THR A 231 19.82 -9.45 8.15
C THR A 231 19.57 -8.10 7.49
N PHE A 232 18.31 -7.76 7.29
CA PHE A 232 17.86 -6.53 6.64
C PHE A 232 17.16 -5.61 7.65
N ASN A 233 17.20 -4.30 7.41
CA ASN A 233 16.51 -3.31 8.23
C ASN A 233 14.97 -3.37 8.03
N ASN A 234 14.50 -3.68 6.82
CA ASN A 234 13.08 -3.80 6.46
C ASN A 234 12.69 -5.27 6.23
N ALA A 235 11.40 -5.57 6.41
CA ALA A 235 10.85 -6.88 6.08
C ALA A 235 10.81 -7.07 4.56
N LEU A 236 11.24 -8.23 4.07
CA LEU A 236 11.27 -8.57 2.65
C LEU A 236 9.94 -9.13 2.15
N GLN A 237 9.70 -9.06 0.85
CA GLN A 237 8.62 -9.79 0.20
C GLN A 237 8.87 -11.30 0.30
N ALA A 238 7.80 -12.10 0.27
CA ALA A 238 7.91 -13.54 0.47
C ALA A 238 8.70 -14.26 -0.63
N ASP A 239 8.71 -13.73 -1.85
CA ASP A 239 9.42 -14.25 -3.02
C ASP A 239 10.91 -13.87 -3.05
N ALA A 240 11.38 -13.03 -2.15
CA ALA A 240 12.80 -12.66 -2.00
C ALA A 240 13.71 -13.87 -1.85
N ILE A 241 13.21 -14.99 -1.32
CA ILE A 241 13.95 -16.26 -1.22
C ILE A 241 14.46 -16.79 -2.56
N ASN A 242 13.80 -16.43 -3.67
CA ASN A 242 14.19 -16.85 -5.02
C ASN A 242 15.25 -15.95 -5.64
N ASN A 243 15.57 -14.84 -5.02
CA ASN A 243 16.39 -13.77 -5.57
C ASN A 243 17.75 -13.63 -4.87
N VAL A 244 18.12 -14.62 -4.04
CA VAL A 244 19.45 -14.71 -3.42
C VAL A 244 20.11 -16.00 -3.88
N VAL A 245 21.32 -15.86 -4.42
CA VAL A 245 22.06 -16.94 -5.07
C VAL A 245 23.46 -17.04 -4.48
N LEU A 246 23.88 -18.26 -4.14
CA LEU A 246 25.26 -18.58 -3.75
C LEU A 246 26.00 -19.16 -4.97
N SER A 247 27.16 -18.62 -5.27
CA SER A 247 28.02 -19.13 -6.35
C SER A 247 29.49 -19.13 -5.94
N LYS A 248 30.32 -19.92 -6.63
CA LYS A 248 31.76 -19.79 -6.59
C LYS A 248 32.23 -18.60 -7.43
N ALA A 249 33.44 -18.14 -7.21
CA ALA A 249 34.01 -17.05 -8.00
C ALA A 249 34.12 -17.37 -9.52
N ASP A 250 34.13 -18.64 -9.92
CA ASP A 250 34.09 -19.08 -11.31
C ASP A 250 32.67 -19.05 -11.94
N GLY A 251 31.66 -18.66 -11.19
CA GLY A 251 30.26 -18.62 -11.61
C GLY A 251 29.50 -19.93 -11.40
N THR A 252 30.10 -20.97 -10.86
CA THR A 252 29.40 -22.22 -10.54
C THR A 252 28.43 -22.00 -9.41
N LEU A 253 27.13 -22.25 -9.65
CA LEU A 253 26.08 -22.11 -8.66
C LEU A 253 26.14 -23.21 -7.60
N ALA A 254 25.94 -22.85 -6.35
CA ALA A 254 25.66 -23.79 -5.27
C ALA A 254 24.16 -23.90 -5.06
N VAL A 255 23.64 -25.12 -5.00
CA VAL A 255 22.22 -25.35 -4.67
C VAL A 255 22.01 -25.04 -3.20
N CYS A 256 21.02 -24.21 -2.90
CA CYS A 256 20.70 -23.78 -1.55
C CYS A 256 19.20 -23.85 -1.29
N THR A 257 18.85 -24.15 -0.06
CA THR A 257 17.49 -23.97 0.47
C THR A 257 17.42 -22.64 1.22
N ASN A 258 16.71 -21.67 0.64
CA ASN A 258 16.54 -20.34 1.22
C ASN A 258 15.24 -20.25 2.02
N SER A 259 15.25 -19.53 3.13
CA SER A 259 14.07 -19.28 3.97
C SER A 259 14.11 -17.90 4.62
N LEU A 260 12.91 -17.37 4.93
CA LEU A 260 12.75 -16.14 5.73
C LEU A 260 12.22 -16.52 7.12
N ASP A 261 12.66 -15.78 8.12
CA ASP A 261 12.09 -15.86 9.46
C ASP A 261 10.66 -15.28 9.53
N VAL A 262 10.02 -15.36 10.67
CA VAL A 262 8.65 -14.84 10.89
C VAL A 262 8.55 -13.32 10.72
N THR A 263 9.63 -12.58 10.96
CA THR A 263 9.70 -11.12 10.79
C THR A 263 10.00 -10.71 9.35
N LYS A 264 10.39 -11.69 8.50
CA LYS A 264 10.86 -11.50 7.14
C LYS A 264 12.07 -10.55 7.00
N LYS A 265 12.78 -10.32 8.09
CA LYS A 265 13.99 -9.50 8.13
C LYS A 265 15.27 -10.31 8.08
N ILE A 266 15.19 -11.59 8.38
CA ILE A 266 16.35 -12.48 8.38
C ILE A 266 16.15 -13.54 7.30
N MET A 267 17.05 -13.54 6.33
CA MET A 267 17.10 -14.57 5.31
C MET A 267 18.21 -15.56 5.65
N THR A 268 17.86 -16.83 5.66
CA THR A 268 18.78 -17.95 5.79
C THR A 268 19.02 -18.56 4.42
N VAL A 269 20.29 -18.65 4.00
CA VAL A 269 20.74 -19.33 2.79
C VAL A 269 21.51 -20.55 3.23
N ASN A 270 20.91 -21.73 3.08
CA ASN A 270 21.50 -22.98 3.53
C ASN A 270 21.97 -23.80 2.32
N PRO A 271 23.30 -23.98 2.10
CA PRO A 271 23.79 -24.85 1.05
C PRO A 271 23.31 -26.30 1.28
N ASP A 272 22.78 -26.94 0.24
CA ASP A 272 22.27 -28.33 0.33
C ASP A 272 23.38 -29.36 0.47
N ALA A 273 24.62 -28.98 0.17
CA ALA A 273 25.83 -29.78 0.35
C ALA A 273 26.98 -28.90 0.87
N ASN A 274 27.94 -29.53 1.54
CA ASN A 274 29.12 -28.82 2.01
C ASN A 274 29.80 -28.05 0.86
N MET A 275 30.16 -26.81 1.14
CA MET A 275 30.95 -25.98 0.22
C MET A 275 32.33 -26.57 0.01
N THR A 276 32.94 -26.26 -1.12
CA THR A 276 34.32 -26.68 -1.41
C THR A 276 35.30 -25.91 -0.52
N ALA A 277 36.26 -26.60 0.07
CA ALA A 277 37.29 -25.99 0.91
C ALA A 277 38.21 -25.02 0.11
N SER A 278 38.78 -24.04 0.81
CA SER A 278 39.71 -23.04 0.27
C SER A 278 39.19 -22.35 -1.00
N THR A 279 37.90 -22.10 -1.07
CA THR A 279 37.21 -21.58 -2.24
C THR A 279 36.47 -20.27 -1.91
N VAL A 280 36.56 -19.28 -2.80
CA VAL A 280 35.83 -18.04 -2.71
C VAL A 280 34.38 -18.27 -3.14
N TYR A 281 33.44 -17.88 -2.28
CA TYR A 281 32.00 -17.88 -2.55
C TYR A 281 31.47 -16.46 -2.57
N ILE A 282 30.43 -16.28 -3.39
CA ILE A 282 29.72 -15.01 -3.62
C ILE A 282 28.25 -15.23 -3.36
N VAL A 283 27.67 -14.47 -2.45
CA VAL A 283 26.24 -14.37 -2.25
C VAL A 283 25.74 -13.15 -3.02
N ALA A 284 25.05 -13.35 -4.12
CA ALA A 284 24.40 -12.29 -4.88
C ALA A 284 22.99 -12.09 -4.34
N ILE A 285 22.65 -10.86 -3.97
CA ILE A 285 21.42 -10.46 -3.32
C ILE A 285 20.68 -9.49 -4.23
N GLY A 286 19.44 -9.83 -4.65
CA GLY A 286 18.58 -8.95 -5.45
C GLY A 286 17.16 -8.99 -4.89
N VAL A 287 16.91 -8.32 -3.77
CA VAL A 287 15.69 -8.46 -2.99
C VAL A 287 14.84 -7.18 -2.99
N ILE A 288 13.54 -7.33 -2.76
CA ILE A 288 12.59 -6.23 -2.63
C ILE A 288 11.92 -6.35 -1.25
N ASP A 289 11.77 -5.22 -0.56
CA ASP A 289 11.06 -5.17 0.71
C ASP A 289 9.53 -5.06 0.53
N ILE A 290 8.79 -5.12 1.64
CA ILE A 290 7.33 -4.97 1.65
C ILE A 290 6.88 -3.57 1.21
N TYR A 291 7.77 -2.58 1.14
CA TYR A 291 7.52 -1.22 0.72
C TYR A 291 7.83 -0.99 -0.77
N GLY A 292 8.30 -2.03 -1.48
CA GLY A 292 8.64 -1.97 -2.90
C GLY A 292 10.01 -1.37 -3.18
N GLN A 293 10.87 -1.25 -2.17
CA GLN A 293 12.25 -0.79 -2.35
C GLN A 293 13.13 -1.99 -2.74
N ASP A 294 13.98 -1.83 -3.75
CA ASP A 294 14.92 -2.85 -4.19
C ASP A 294 16.30 -2.65 -3.58
N LEU A 295 17.00 -3.76 -3.34
CA LEU A 295 18.38 -3.79 -2.89
C LEU A 295 19.17 -4.78 -3.75
N GLN A 296 20.27 -4.29 -4.33
CA GLN A 296 21.29 -5.11 -4.97
C GLN A 296 22.55 -5.07 -4.10
N ALA A 297 22.98 -6.21 -3.61
CA ALA A 297 24.16 -6.33 -2.76
C ALA A 297 24.92 -7.63 -3.02
N VAL A 298 26.16 -7.67 -2.59
CA VAL A 298 27.03 -8.85 -2.72
C VAL A 298 27.79 -9.04 -1.43
N VAL A 299 27.88 -10.28 -0.98
CA VAL A 299 28.71 -10.70 0.17
C VAL A 299 29.67 -11.78 -0.30
N ASN A 300 30.96 -11.59 -0.06
CA ASN A 300 32.02 -12.54 -0.45
C ASN A 300 32.64 -13.16 0.79
N PHE A 301 33.01 -14.43 0.71
CA PHE A 301 33.78 -15.08 1.76
C PHE A 301 34.61 -16.26 1.22
N THR A 302 35.61 -16.69 1.98
CA THR A 302 36.46 -17.84 1.61
C THR A 302 36.32 -18.94 2.65
N THR A 303 36.07 -20.14 2.19
CA THR A 303 35.96 -21.33 3.03
C THR A 303 37.33 -21.76 3.59
N ALA A 304 37.31 -22.50 4.73
CA ALA A 304 38.49 -23.07 5.34
C ALA A 304 39.19 -24.11 4.47
#